data_df3fb48df07c84af733e437050af7878
#
_entry.id   df3fb48df07c84af733e437050af7878
#
_cell.length_a   1.000
_cell.length_b   1.000
_cell.length_c   1.000
_cell.angle_alpha   90.00
_cell.angle_beta   90.00
_cell.angle_gamma   90.00
#
_symmetry.space_group_name_H-M   'P 1'
#
loop_
_entity.id
_entity.type
_entity.pdbx_description
1 polymer ?
#
loop_
_entity_poly.entity_id
_entity_poly.type
_entity_poly.pdbx_seq_one_letter_code
_entity_poly.pdbx_strand_id
1 'polypeptide(L)'
;YQCKSKMKIYLWIILIISFDIKSDISLKELDLKEVFNSGRSLISLDNGLHYLEEESEIQNTLFIGVHGSDSEGYEWVYPLITLDNKQNLVSFFRYNDNLCPNRAYAILFSEINSVLDQNKNIDQVVLMGHSYGAMIIAMFSETWINEIPLTLHAVAGPLTGPIPSDFRLGLFNKICNYSAPKFVRDNVTLFQWRTIKELDGAFNNLDYDPQIIEVEGSKVTRLPKTYNGRRLGHNWSISWVADQLKK
;
A
#
# COMPACT_ATOMS: atom_id res chain seq x y z
N TYR A 1 0.35 62.48 -35.62
CA TYR A 1 -0.60 61.42 -35.30
C TYR A 1 0.12 60.39 -34.41
N GLN A 2 -0.12 60.44 -33.08
CA GLN A 2 0.35 59.47 -32.12
C GLN A 2 -0.71 58.39 -31.91
N CYS A 3 -0.42 57.17 -32.30
CA CYS A 3 -1.24 55.99 -32.01
C CYS A 3 -0.87 55.45 -30.63
N LYS A 4 -1.70 55.68 -29.58
CA LYS A 4 -1.57 55.10 -28.27
C LYS A 4 -2.17 53.68 -28.27
N SER A 5 -1.34 52.65 -28.34
CA SER A 5 -1.72 51.25 -28.10
C SER A 5 -2.08 51.07 -26.63
N LYS A 6 -3.34 50.76 -26.35
CA LYS A 6 -3.79 50.32 -25.02
C LYS A 6 -3.53 48.82 -24.87
N MET A 7 -2.51 48.46 -24.14
CA MET A 7 -2.21 47.10 -23.73
C MET A 7 -3.21 46.66 -22.66
N LYS A 8 -4.10 45.74 -22.99
CA LYS A 8 -5.01 45.11 -22.01
C LYS A 8 -4.25 43.98 -21.30
N ILE A 9 -3.95 44.19 -20.02
CA ILE A 9 -3.38 43.19 -19.12
C ILE A 9 -4.55 42.28 -18.72
N TYR A 10 -4.58 41.04 -19.22
CA TYR A 10 -5.47 39.99 -18.71
C TYR A 10 -4.85 39.38 -17.48
N LEU A 11 -5.42 39.69 -16.32
CA LEU A 11 -5.09 39.06 -15.07
C LEU A 11 -5.70 37.66 -15.06
N TRP A 12 -4.89 36.63 -15.26
CA TRP A 12 -5.30 35.24 -15.06
C TRP A 12 -5.31 34.96 -13.56
N ILE A 13 -6.50 34.89 -12.97
CA ILE A 13 -6.68 34.39 -11.62
C ILE A 13 -6.55 32.87 -11.73
N ILE A 14 -5.39 32.34 -11.30
CA ILE A 14 -5.22 30.90 -11.09
C ILE A 14 -6.00 30.56 -9.82
N LEU A 15 -7.16 29.96 -10.00
CA LEU A 15 -7.94 29.38 -8.91
C LEU A 15 -7.17 28.14 -8.44
N ILE A 16 -6.39 28.24 -7.36
CA ILE A 16 -5.83 27.08 -6.68
C ILE A 16 -7.00 26.40 -5.97
N ILE A 17 -7.54 25.35 -6.59
CA ILE A 17 -8.49 24.47 -5.95
C ILE A 17 -7.64 23.56 -5.07
N SER A 18 -7.54 23.85 -3.78
CA SER A 18 -7.08 22.90 -2.78
C SER A 18 -8.14 21.80 -2.73
N PHE A 19 -7.80 20.63 -3.23
CA PHE A 19 -8.56 19.42 -2.96
C PHE A 19 -8.23 19.02 -1.51
N ASP A 20 -9.12 19.35 -0.58
CA ASP A 20 -9.12 18.72 0.73
C ASP A 20 -9.47 17.23 0.49
N ILE A 21 -8.47 16.37 0.55
CA ILE A 21 -8.66 14.92 0.60
C ILE A 21 -9.26 14.61 1.97
N LYS A 22 -10.56 14.79 2.09
CA LYS A 22 -11.28 14.43 3.30
C LYS A 22 -11.60 12.94 3.21
N SER A 23 -10.99 12.13 4.07
CA SER A 23 -11.36 10.72 4.22
C SER A 23 -12.80 10.64 4.73
N ASP A 24 -13.61 9.81 4.10
CA ASP A 24 -14.97 9.50 4.58
C ASP A 24 -14.97 8.60 5.82
N ILE A 25 -13.79 8.12 6.28
CA ILE A 25 -13.60 7.26 7.45
C ILE A 25 -12.35 7.66 8.24
N SER A 26 -12.44 7.61 9.57
CA SER A 26 -11.33 7.89 10.49
C SER A 26 -10.85 6.62 11.20
N LEU A 27 -9.56 6.54 11.58
CA LEU A 27 -9.03 5.47 12.44
C LEU A 27 -9.84 5.29 13.73
N LYS A 28 -10.38 6.38 14.28
CA LYS A 28 -11.21 6.36 15.50
C LYS A 28 -12.55 5.63 15.31
N GLU A 29 -13.00 5.47 14.08
CA GLU A 29 -14.23 4.76 13.72
C GLU A 29 -14.00 3.27 13.50
N LEU A 30 -12.72 2.84 13.40
CA LEU A 30 -12.37 1.43 13.31
C LEU A 30 -12.49 0.76 14.69
N ASP A 31 -13.33 -0.28 14.78
CA ASP A 31 -13.57 -1.01 16.03
C ASP A 31 -13.06 -2.47 15.92
N LEU A 32 -12.13 -2.83 16.80
CA LEU A 32 -11.58 -4.20 16.91
C LEU A 32 -12.62 -5.23 17.35
N LYS A 33 -13.76 -4.81 17.92
CA LYS A 33 -14.88 -5.70 18.27
C LYS A 33 -15.81 -5.95 17.09
N GLU A 34 -15.81 -5.01 16.13
CA GLU A 34 -16.66 -5.01 14.95
C GLU A 34 -15.80 -5.03 13.66
N VAL A 35 -14.75 -5.88 13.64
CA VAL A 35 -13.74 -5.89 12.57
C VAL A 35 -14.33 -6.04 11.17
N PHE A 36 -15.42 -6.82 11.02
CA PHE A 36 -16.05 -7.01 9.70
C PHE A 36 -16.81 -5.76 9.24
N ASN A 37 -17.43 -5.01 10.16
CA ASN A 37 -18.09 -3.75 9.82
C ASN A 37 -17.05 -2.68 9.50
N SER A 38 -16.03 -2.53 10.34
CA SER A 38 -14.90 -1.63 10.11
C SER A 38 -14.16 -1.94 8.80
N GLY A 39 -13.94 -3.23 8.50
CA GLY A 39 -13.34 -3.67 7.26
C GLY A 39 -14.17 -3.29 6.02
N ARG A 40 -15.49 -3.54 6.08
CA ARG A 40 -16.39 -3.13 5.00
C ARG A 40 -16.37 -1.63 4.75
N SER A 41 -16.28 -0.82 5.80
CA SER A 41 -16.13 0.64 5.65
C SER A 41 -14.84 0.98 4.89
N LEU A 42 -13.71 0.37 5.23
CA LEU A 42 -12.45 0.57 4.49
C LEU A 42 -12.57 0.20 3.00
N ILE A 43 -13.21 -0.94 2.69
CA ILE A 43 -13.34 -1.41 1.31
C ILE A 43 -14.41 -0.64 0.53
N SER A 44 -15.34 0.03 1.19
CA SER A 44 -16.35 0.88 0.55
C SER A 44 -15.84 2.25 0.11
N LEU A 45 -14.63 2.64 0.51
CA LEU A 45 -13.98 3.86 0.04
C LEU A 45 -13.81 3.83 -1.48
N ASP A 46 -13.88 4.99 -2.11
CA ASP A 46 -13.56 5.14 -3.53
C ASP A 46 -12.11 4.73 -3.83
N ASN A 47 -11.78 4.49 -5.10
CA ASN A 47 -10.39 4.21 -5.46
C ASN A 47 -9.52 5.46 -5.27
N GLY A 48 -8.37 5.31 -4.63
CA GLY A 48 -7.43 6.38 -4.31
C GLY A 48 -6.77 6.20 -2.96
N LEU A 49 -5.95 7.17 -2.58
CA LEU A 49 -5.30 7.24 -1.27
C LEU A 49 -6.19 8.01 -0.29
N HIS A 50 -6.48 7.38 0.84
CA HIS A 50 -7.31 7.95 1.90
C HIS A 50 -6.51 8.13 3.17
N TYR A 51 -6.45 9.34 3.69
CA TYR A 51 -5.94 9.60 5.04
C TYR A 51 -6.98 9.15 6.05
N LEU A 52 -6.59 8.34 7.02
CA LEU A 52 -7.48 7.85 8.07
C LEU A 52 -7.44 8.72 9.32
N GLU A 53 -6.72 9.82 9.28
CA GLU A 53 -6.58 10.80 10.35
C GLU A 53 -6.30 12.18 9.78
N GLU A 54 -6.47 13.20 10.61
CA GLU A 54 -6.14 14.57 10.24
C GLU A 54 -4.62 14.75 10.20
N GLU A 55 -4.12 15.48 9.22
CA GLU A 55 -2.71 15.85 9.12
C GLU A 55 -2.29 16.75 10.29
N SER A 56 -1.08 16.55 10.78
CA SER A 56 -0.48 17.37 11.82
C SER A 56 1.00 17.63 11.56
N GLU A 57 1.52 18.73 12.06
CA GLU A 57 2.93 19.13 11.85
C GLU A 57 3.95 18.15 12.45
N ILE A 58 3.56 17.29 13.38
CA ILE A 58 4.45 16.33 14.02
C ILE A 58 4.56 15.01 13.23
N GLN A 59 3.67 14.79 12.27
CA GLN A 59 3.72 13.61 11.40
C GLN A 59 4.77 13.81 10.31
N ASN A 60 5.76 12.92 10.28
CA ASN A 60 6.84 12.95 9.31
C ASN A 60 6.95 11.66 8.49
N THR A 61 6.11 10.67 8.76
CA THR A 61 6.08 9.40 8.07
C THR A 61 4.72 9.17 7.41
N LEU A 62 4.69 9.05 6.08
CA LEU A 62 3.50 8.63 5.36
C LEU A 62 3.43 7.10 5.39
N PHE A 63 2.54 6.55 6.23
CA PHE A 63 2.26 5.11 6.28
C PHE A 63 1.04 4.76 5.43
N ILE A 64 1.18 3.82 4.49
CA ILE A 64 0.10 3.40 3.59
C ILE A 64 -0.12 1.89 3.65
N GLY A 65 -1.34 1.47 4.03
CA GLY A 65 -1.81 0.10 3.86
C GLY A 65 -2.33 -0.15 2.46
N VAL A 66 -1.88 -1.25 1.81
CA VAL A 66 -2.29 -1.64 0.45
C VAL A 66 -2.89 -3.04 0.48
N HIS A 67 -4.21 -3.14 0.25
CA HIS A 67 -4.96 -4.39 0.41
C HIS A 67 -4.65 -5.45 -0.66
N GLY A 68 -5.09 -6.68 -0.42
CA GLY A 68 -4.99 -7.79 -1.36
C GLY A 68 -6.20 -7.89 -2.32
N SER A 69 -6.19 -8.89 -3.19
CA SER A 69 -7.36 -9.23 -4.01
C SER A 69 -8.50 -9.76 -3.14
N ASP A 70 -9.74 -9.45 -3.53
CA ASP A 70 -10.95 -9.87 -2.84
C ASP A 70 -10.91 -9.58 -1.32
N SER A 71 -10.20 -8.51 -0.91
CA SER A 71 -10.12 -8.07 0.48
C SER A 71 -11.49 -7.62 0.99
N GLU A 72 -11.88 -8.10 2.15
CA GLU A 72 -13.04 -7.60 2.89
C GLU A 72 -12.66 -6.51 3.90
N GLY A 73 -11.38 -6.14 3.98
CA GLY A 73 -10.82 -5.07 4.80
C GLY A 73 -10.63 -5.41 6.27
N TYR A 74 -11.29 -6.45 6.81
CA TYR A 74 -11.23 -6.79 8.23
C TYR A 74 -9.79 -7.12 8.69
N GLU A 75 -8.97 -7.66 7.82
CA GLU A 75 -7.58 -7.97 8.09
C GLU A 75 -6.73 -6.71 8.32
N TRP A 76 -7.18 -5.56 7.81
CA TRP A 76 -6.49 -4.27 7.92
C TRP A 76 -6.84 -3.49 9.18
N VAL A 77 -7.98 -3.76 9.83
CA VAL A 77 -8.45 -2.99 10.99
C VAL A 77 -7.40 -2.99 12.12
N TYR A 78 -6.92 -4.17 12.51
CA TYR A 78 -5.89 -4.28 13.55
C TYR A 78 -4.54 -3.65 13.15
N PRO A 79 -3.98 -3.92 11.96
CA PRO A 79 -2.73 -3.30 11.53
C PRO A 79 -2.77 -1.78 11.50
N LEU A 80 -3.82 -1.18 10.95
CA LEU A 80 -3.94 0.28 10.84
C LEU A 80 -4.00 0.94 12.24
N ILE A 81 -4.82 0.40 13.15
CA ILE A 81 -4.89 0.90 14.54
C ILE A 81 -3.56 0.67 15.28
N THR A 82 -2.88 -0.46 15.04
CA THR A 82 -1.63 -0.82 15.73
C THR A 82 -0.47 0.07 15.32
N LEU A 83 -0.44 0.50 14.07
CA LEU A 83 0.61 1.31 13.48
C LEU A 83 0.31 2.81 13.55
N ASP A 84 -0.84 3.18 14.12
CA ASP A 84 -1.13 4.56 14.50
C ASP A 84 -0.16 5.00 15.62
N ASN A 85 0.59 6.03 15.33
CA ASN A 85 1.45 6.72 16.29
C ASN A 85 1.60 8.19 15.90
N LYS A 86 2.16 9.00 16.78
CA LYS A 86 2.25 10.46 16.58
C LYS A 86 3.05 10.90 15.33
N GLN A 87 3.90 10.03 14.80
CA GLN A 87 4.77 10.36 13.66
C GLN A 87 4.21 9.88 12.33
N ASN A 88 3.30 8.88 12.35
CA ASN A 88 2.69 8.35 11.15
C ASN A 88 1.46 9.17 10.75
N LEU A 89 1.37 9.52 9.48
CA LEU A 89 0.12 9.85 8.80
C LEU A 89 -0.42 8.54 8.22
N VAL A 90 -1.33 7.90 8.97
CA VAL A 90 -1.87 6.59 8.60
C VAL A 90 -2.88 6.74 7.47
N SER A 91 -2.63 6.00 6.41
CA SER A 91 -3.42 6.06 5.17
C SER A 91 -3.73 4.66 4.66
N PHE A 92 -4.78 4.57 3.86
CA PHE A 92 -5.20 3.34 3.20
C PHE A 92 -5.38 3.58 1.70
N PHE A 93 -4.75 2.73 0.88
CA PHE A 93 -4.89 2.81 -0.57
C PHE A 93 -5.93 1.82 -1.05
N ARG A 94 -7.03 2.37 -1.58
CA ARG A 94 -8.11 1.62 -2.21
C ARG A 94 -7.92 1.59 -3.71
N TYR A 95 -8.01 0.42 -4.32
CA TYR A 95 -7.89 0.26 -5.77
C TYR A 95 -8.78 -0.87 -6.27
N ASN A 96 -9.05 -0.88 -7.58
CA ASN A 96 -9.75 -1.97 -8.21
C ASN A 96 -8.79 -3.14 -8.45
N ASP A 97 -8.90 -4.17 -7.61
CA ASP A 97 -8.06 -5.37 -7.61
C ASP A 97 -8.30 -6.32 -8.80
N ASN A 98 -9.31 -6.05 -9.63
CA ASN A 98 -9.50 -6.70 -10.93
C ASN A 98 -8.61 -6.12 -12.04
N LEU A 99 -7.86 -5.05 -11.77
CA LEU A 99 -6.93 -4.45 -12.72
C LEU A 99 -5.52 -5.04 -12.57
N CYS A 100 -4.73 -4.89 -13.62
CA CYS A 100 -3.30 -5.26 -13.58
C CYS A 100 -2.55 -4.51 -12.47
N PRO A 101 -1.55 -5.16 -11.80
CA PRO A 101 -0.79 -4.52 -10.72
C PRO A 101 -0.13 -3.21 -11.16
N ASN A 102 0.33 -3.13 -12.40
CA ASN A 102 0.95 -1.93 -12.97
C ASN A 102 0.03 -0.70 -12.95
N ARG A 103 -1.29 -0.88 -13.07
CA ARG A 103 -2.23 0.23 -13.02
C ARG A 103 -2.40 0.75 -11.60
N ALA A 104 -2.60 -0.15 -10.62
CA ALA A 104 -2.67 0.22 -9.22
C ALA A 104 -1.35 0.86 -8.75
N TYR A 105 -0.20 0.29 -9.16
CA TYR A 105 1.11 0.86 -8.93
C TYR A 105 1.22 2.31 -9.44
N ALA A 106 0.83 2.55 -10.72
CA ALA A 106 0.96 3.89 -11.30
C ALA A 106 0.09 4.93 -10.58
N ILE A 107 -1.12 4.55 -10.15
CA ILE A 107 -1.98 5.42 -9.35
C ILE A 107 -1.34 5.70 -7.99
N LEU A 108 -0.94 4.66 -7.25
CA LEU A 108 -0.31 4.81 -5.93
C LEU A 108 0.97 5.65 -6.01
N PHE A 109 1.79 5.45 -7.03
CA PHE A 109 3.01 6.23 -7.26
C PHE A 109 2.69 7.73 -7.45
N SER A 110 1.67 8.04 -8.25
CA SER A 110 1.22 9.42 -8.48
C SER A 110 0.67 10.06 -7.22
N GLU A 111 -0.15 9.34 -6.46
CA GLU A 111 -0.74 9.81 -5.19
C GLU A 111 0.36 10.11 -4.16
N ILE A 112 1.32 9.20 -3.97
CA ILE A 112 2.43 9.44 -3.04
C ILE A 112 3.21 10.70 -3.42
N ASN A 113 3.58 10.86 -4.70
CA ASN A 113 4.32 12.05 -5.11
C ASN A 113 3.49 13.33 -4.89
N SER A 114 2.18 13.29 -5.13
CA SER A 114 1.29 14.42 -4.84
C SER A 114 1.29 14.79 -3.36
N VAL A 115 1.25 13.78 -2.45
CA VAL A 115 1.36 14.01 -1.00
C VAL A 115 2.69 14.66 -0.64
N LEU A 116 3.81 14.13 -1.15
CA LEU A 116 5.15 14.63 -0.86
C LEU A 116 5.39 16.06 -1.40
N ASP A 117 4.71 16.43 -2.48
CA ASP A 117 4.75 17.77 -3.01
C ASP A 117 3.98 18.77 -2.14
N GLN A 118 2.87 18.35 -1.56
CA GLN A 118 1.98 19.19 -0.76
C GLN A 118 2.41 19.23 0.71
N ASN A 119 2.91 18.13 1.27
CA ASN A 119 3.30 18.01 2.67
C ASN A 119 4.82 17.85 2.83
N LYS A 120 5.51 18.96 3.08
CA LYS A 120 6.98 18.99 3.21
C LYS A 120 7.49 18.46 4.55
N ASN A 121 6.61 18.16 5.51
CA ASN A 121 7.02 17.56 6.78
C ASN A 121 7.29 16.05 6.63
N ILE A 122 6.77 15.41 5.58
CA ILE A 122 6.99 13.98 5.32
C ILE A 122 8.44 13.78 4.84
N ASP A 123 9.22 13.08 5.62
CA ASP A 123 10.62 12.73 5.34
C ASP A 123 10.86 11.22 5.19
N GLN A 124 9.79 10.40 5.37
CA GLN A 124 9.81 8.95 5.16
C GLN A 124 8.48 8.45 4.59
N VAL A 125 8.54 7.46 3.70
CA VAL A 125 7.35 6.72 3.21
C VAL A 125 7.46 5.26 3.63
N VAL A 126 6.39 4.70 4.17
CA VAL A 126 6.28 3.27 4.55
C VAL A 126 5.07 2.68 3.86
N LEU A 127 5.28 1.69 3.00
CA LEU A 127 4.20 0.93 2.37
C LEU A 127 4.13 -0.48 2.97
N MET A 128 2.97 -0.87 3.44
CA MET A 128 2.67 -2.23 3.86
C MET A 128 1.65 -2.83 2.91
N GLY A 129 2.05 -3.79 2.09
CA GLY A 129 1.18 -4.47 1.14
C GLY A 129 0.91 -5.91 1.55
N HIS A 130 -0.33 -6.33 1.44
CA HIS A 130 -0.75 -7.70 1.72
C HIS A 130 -1.14 -8.42 0.44
N SER A 131 -0.69 -9.69 0.28
CA SER A 131 -1.10 -10.52 -0.85
C SER A 131 -0.82 -9.82 -2.20
N TYR A 132 -1.84 -9.55 -3.01
CA TYR A 132 -1.73 -8.80 -4.25
C TYR A 132 -1.17 -7.38 -4.04
N GLY A 133 -1.53 -6.72 -2.92
CA GLY A 133 -0.95 -5.42 -2.54
C GLY A 133 0.56 -5.48 -2.35
N ALA A 134 1.09 -6.62 -1.88
CA ALA A 134 2.54 -6.84 -1.76
C ALA A 134 3.24 -6.86 -3.13
N MET A 135 2.59 -7.39 -4.19
CA MET A 135 3.11 -7.29 -5.56
C MET A 135 3.18 -5.85 -6.04
N ILE A 136 2.13 -5.06 -5.77
CA ILE A 136 2.06 -3.65 -6.18
C ILE A 136 3.19 -2.86 -5.52
N ILE A 137 3.37 -2.97 -4.20
CA ILE A 137 4.41 -2.22 -3.50
C ILE A 137 5.82 -2.71 -3.86
N ALA A 138 6.01 -4.00 -4.13
CA ALA A 138 7.31 -4.54 -4.51
C ALA A 138 7.87 -3.91 -5.80
N MET A 139 7.01 -3.44 -6.70
CA MET A 139 7.44 -2.73 -7.92
C MET A 139 8.19 -1.43 -7.63
N PHE A 140 7.94 -0.80 -6.49
CA PHE A 140 8.65 0.41 -6.07
C PHE A 140 10.14 0.17 -5.81
N SER A 141 10.55 -1.06 -5.49
CA SER A 141 11.93 -1.38 -5.12
C SER A 141 12.94 -0.97 -6.20
N GLU A 142 12.60 -1.11 -7.48
CA GLU A 142 13.44 -0.74 -8.62
C GLU A 142 13.16 0.65 -9.17
N THR A 143 11.96 1.19 -8.93
CA THR A 143 11.44 2.36 -9.65
C THR A 143 11.38 3.62 -8.82
N TRP A 144 11.57 3.53 -7.49
CA TRP A 144 11.56 4.67 -6.60
C TRP A 144 12.79 5.55 -6.82
N ILE A 145 12.57 6.75 -7.37
CA ILE A 145 13.62 7.73 -7.70
C ILE A 145 13.57 8.97 -6.81
N ASN A 146 12.59 9.07 -5.91
CA ASN A 146 12.49 10.16 -4.95
C ASN A 146 13.63 10.07 -3.93
N GLU A 147 14.14 11.20 -3.43
CA GLU A 147 15.19 11.25 -2.41
C GLU A 147 14.69 10.81 -1.03
N ILE A 148 13.38 10.92 -0.78
CA ILE A 148 12.76 10.49 0.48
C ILE A 148 12.89 8.97 0.63
N PRO A 149 13.40 8.47 1.77
CA PRO A 149 13.52 7.04 2.02
C PRO A 149 12.19 6.30 1.95
N LEU A 150 12.20 5.12 1.32
CA LEU A 150 11.04 4.27 1.18
C LEU A 150 11.26 2.93 1.86
N THR A 151 10.34 2.54 2.74
CA THR A 151 10.33 1.21 3.37
C THR A 151 9.12 0.41 2.87
N LEU A 152 9.36 -0.79 2.39
CA LEU A 152 8.36 -1.69 1.81
C LEU A 152 8.22 -2.95 2.67
N HIS A 153 7.03 -3.23 3.16
CA HIS A 153 6.68 -4.46 3.88
C HIS A 153 5.76 -5.31 3.01
N ALA A 154 6.34 -6.19 2.19
CA ALA A 154 5.60 -7.13 1.34
C ALA A 154 5.20 -8.37 2.16
N VAL A 155 3.93 -8.47 2.55
CA VAL A 155 3.40 -9.50 3.46
C VAL A 155 2.60 -10.52 2.68
N ALA A 156 2.94 -11.82 2.80
CA ALA A 156 2.28 -12.93 2.14
C ALA A 156 2.05 -12.68 0.64
N GLY A 157 3.03 -12.04 -0.02
CA GLY A 157 2.93 -11.60 -1.41
C GLY A 157 3.28 -12.71 -2.40
N PRO A 158 2.48 -12.98 -3.44
CA PRO A 158 2.84 -13.88 -4.53
C PRO A 158 3.80 -13.19 -5.50
N LEU A 159 5.02 -12.88 -5.03
CA LEU A 159 5.98 -12.04 -5.76
C LEU A 159 6.54 -12.68 -7.02
N THR A 160 6.33 -14.00 -7.23
CA THR A 160 6.65 -14.66 -8.50
C THR A 160 5.71 -14.25 -9.64
N GLY A 161 4.57 -13.68 -9.31
CA GLY A 161 3.52 -13.27 -10.23
C GLY A 161 2.14 -13.71 -9.78
N PRO A 162 1.09 -13.28 -10.50
CA PRO A 162 -0.28 -13.67 -10.19
C PRO A 162 -0.46 -15.20 -10.16
N ILE A 163 -1.18 -15.71 -9.15
CA ILE A 163 -1.38 -17.15 -8.98
C ILE A 163 -2.46 -17.70 -9.93
N PRO A 164 -2.26 -18.92 -10.50
CA PRO A 164 -3.19 -19.50 -11.47
C PRO A 164 -4.59 -19.79 -10.95
N SER A 165 -4.75 -20.00 -9.63
CA SER A 165 -6.04 -20.30 -9.00
C SER A 165 -6.98 -19.10 -8.97
N ASP A 166 -6.46 -17.90 -9.15
CA ASP A 166 -7.28 -16.73 -9.28
C ASP A 166 -7.82 -16.66 -10.72
N PHE A 167 -9.03 -17.17 -10.95
CA PHE A 167 -9.63 -17.25 -12.28
C PHE A 167 -9.68 -15.88 -12.96
N ARG A 168 -9.88 -14.83 -12.19
CA ARG A 168 -9.86 -13.44 -12.67
C ARG A 168 -8.45 -13.05 -13.09
N LEU A 169 -7.44 -13.32 -12.26
CA LEU A 169 -6.04 -13.08 -12.56
C LEU A 169 -5.50 -14.04 -13.63
N GLY A 170 -6.00 -15.27 -13.73
CA GLY A 170 -5.65 -16.23 -14.77
C GLY A 170 -6.01 -15.76 -16.18
N LEU A 171 -7.15 -15.07 -16.36
CA LEU A 171 -7.48 -14.38 -17.62
C LEU A 171 -6.57 -13.15 -17.84
N PHE A 172 -6.23 -12.42 -16.77
CA PHE A 172 -5.37 -11.23 -16.81
C PHE A 172 -3.89 -11.57 -16.95
N ASN A 173 -3.43 -12.75 -16.52
CA ASN A 173 -2.02 -13.20 -16.71
C ASN A 173 -1.56 -13.16 -18.16
N LYS A 174 -2.46 -13.32 -19.13
CA LYS A 174 -2.15 -13.14 -20.56
C LYS A 174 -2.09 -11.68 -20.99
N ILE A 175 -2.61 -10.76 -20.18
CA ILE A 175 -2.78 -9.34 -20.50
C ILE A 175 -1.92 -8.44 -19.60
N CYS A 176 -1.65 -8.87 -18.37
CA CYS A 176 -0.87 -8.11 -17.39
C CYS A 176 0.61 -8.46 -17.49
N ASN A 177 1.40 -7.46 -17.84
CA ASN A 177 2.85 -7.58 -17.93
C ASN A 177 3.47 -7.30 -16.55
N TYR A 178 3.34 -8.24 -15.60
CA TYR A 178 4.01 -8.16 -14.30
C TYR A 178 5.43 -8.72 -14.42
N SER A 179 6.40 -7.96 -13.96
CA SER A 179 7.79 -8.41 -13.77
C SER A 179 8.12 -8.32 -12.28
N ALA A 180 8.54 -9.44 -11.71
CA ALA A 180 9.05 -9.45 -10.35
C ALA A 180 10.29 -8.56 -10.24
N PRO A 181 10.46 -7.78 -9.16
CA PRO A 181 11.64 -6.96 -8.96
C PRO A 181 12.88 -7.84 -8.80
N LYS A 182 14.03 -7.35 -9.26
CA LYS A 182 15.31 -8.06 -9.22
C LYS A 182 16.25 -7.52 -8.16
N PHE A 183 16.13 -6.22 -7.83
CA PHE A 183 16.99 -5.55 -6.85
C PHE A 183 16.24 -4.44 -6.13
N VAL A 184 16.85 -3.93 -5.08
CA VAL A 184 16.38 -2.81 -4.27
C VAL A 184 17.33 -1.63 -4.44
N ARG A 185 16.81 -0.43 -4.72
CA ARG A 185 17.61 0.80 -4.79
C ARG A 185 18.15 1.21 -3.42
N ASP A 186 19.20 2.03 -3.42
CA ASP A 186 19.92 2.45 -2.19
C ASP A 186 19.02 3.16 -1.17
N ASN A 187 18.05 3.96 -1.61
CA ASN A 187 17.12 4.67 -0.73
C ASN A 187 15.82 3.89 -0.45
N VAL A 188 15.76 2.61 -0.80
CA VAL A 188 14.63 1.72 -0.55
C VAL A 188 15.06 0.58 0.36
N THR A 189 14.19 0.18 1.26
CA THR A 189 14.34 -1.06 2.03
C THR A 189 13.13 -1.96 1.77
N LEU A 190 13.35 -3.16 1.26
CA LEU A 190 12.30 -4.15 1.03
C LEU A 190 12.39 -5.28 2.05
N PHE A 191 11.34 -5.45 2.85
CA PHE A 191 11.12 -6.60 3.71
C PHE A 191 10.11 -7.55 3.07
N GLN A 192 10.49 -8.81 2.86
CA GLN A 192 9.60 -9.88 2.42
C GLN A 192 9.20 -10.72 3.64
N TRP A 193 7.94 -10.64 4.04
CA TRP A 193 7.36 -11.37 5.16
C TRP A 193 6.59 -12.57 4.62
N ARG A 194 7.24 -13.76 4.65
CA ARG A 194 6.72 -14.95 4.00
C ARG A 194 6.01 -15.85 4.98
N THR A 195 4.75 -16.16 4.72
CA THR A 195 3.98 -17.19 5.45
C THR A 195 4.56 -18.58 5.17
N ILE A 196 4.16 -19.56 5.97
CA ILE A 196 4.42 -20.97 5.67
C ILE A 196 3.36 -21.41 4.66
N LYS A 197 3.78 -21.76 3.44
CA LYS A 197 2.89 -22.08 2.32
C LYS A 197 1.79 -23.09 2.70
N GLU A 198 2.14 -24.18 3.41
CA GLU A 198 1.24 -25.23 3.81
C GLU A 198 0.18 -24.78 4.84
N LEU A 199 0.45 -23.69 5.53
CA LEU A 199 -0.46 -23.06 6.50
C LEU A 199 -1.22 -21.87 5.94
N ASP A 200 -0.85 -21.42 4.75
CA ASP A 200 -1.42 -20.26 4.07
C ASP A 200 -2.60 -20.68 3.18
N GLY A 201 -3.80 -20.22 3.50
CA GLY A 201 -5.01 -20.62 2.79
C GLY A 201 -5.05 -20.21 1.31
N ALA A 202 -4.27 -19.18 0.92
CA ALA A 202 -4.18 -18.75 -0.46
C ALA A 202 -3.17 -19.57 -1.28
N PHE A 203 -2.17 -20.19 -0.64
CA PHE A 203 -1.04 -20.81 -1.32
C PHE A 203 -0.92 -22.31 -1.10
N ASN A 204 -1.60 -22.89 -0.11
CA ASN A 204 -1.43 -24.30 0.29
C ASN A 204 -1.73 -25.32 -0.80
N ASN A 205 -2.60 -24.99 -1.75
CA ASN A 205 -2.99 -25.86 -2.86
C ASN A 205 -2.10 -25.71 -4.11
N LEU A 206 -1.08 -24.82 -4.07
CA LEU A 206 -0.16 -24.64 -5.18
C LEU A 206 0.99 -25.64 -5.11
N ASP A 207 1.48 -26.08 -6.25
CA ASP A 207 2.64 -26.99 -6.35
C ASP A 207 3.97 -26.28 -5.99
N TYR A 208 3.99 -24.95 -6.00
CA TYR A 208 5.12 -24.11 -5.66
C TYR A 208 4.75 -23.06 -4.61
N ASP A 209 5.75 -22.43 -3.98
CA ASP A 209 5.55 -21.27 -3.08
C ASP A 209 5.70 -19.96 -3.88
N PRO A 210 4.61 -19.22 -4.14
CA PRO A 210 4.66 -18.03 -4.97
C PRO A 210 5.34 -16.84 -4.28
N GLN A 211 5.68 -16.97 -3.00
CA GLN A 211 6.39 -15.94 -2.24
C GLN A 211 7.91 -15.99 -2.48
N ILE A 212 8.42 -17.13 -3.00
CA ILE A 212 9.86 -17.36 -3.10
C ILE A 212 10.41 -16.76 -4.38
N ILE A 213 11.00 -15.59 -4.25
CA ILE A 213 11.85 -14.95 -5.26
C ILE A 213 13.13 -14.42 -4.58
N GLU A 214 14.17 -14.26 -5.40
CA GLU A 214 15.38 -13.55 -5.01
C GLU A 214 15.28 -12.10 -5.50
N VAL A 215 15.37 -11.16 -4.56
CA VAL A 215 15.48 -9.73 -4.85
C VAL A 215 16.73 -9.23 -4.15
N GLU A 216 17.74 -8.85 -4.93
CA GLU A 216 19.02 -8.39 -4.39
C GLU A 216 18.79 -7.19 -3.46
N GLY A 217 19.39 -7.23 -2.27
CA GLY A 217 19.26 -6.20 -1.25
C GLY A 217 18.00 -6.30 -0.37
N SER A 218 17.07 -7.21 -0.65
CA SER A 218 15.89 -7.40 0.19
C SER A 218 16.18 -8.20 1.47
N LYS A 219 15.35 -7.99 2.49
CA LYS A 219 15.38 -8.71 3.76
C LYS A 219 14.21 -9.69 3.83
N VAL A 220 14.49 -10.98 3.99
CA VAL A 220 13.48 -12.03 4.02
C VAL A 220 13.29 -12.55 5.44
N THR A 221 12.04 -12.60 5.90
CA THR A 221 11.64 -13.18 7.17
C THR A 221 10.54 -14.21 6.96
N ARG A 222 10.76 -15.44 7.43
CA ARG A 222 9.72 -16.46 7.49
C ARG A 222 8.89 -16.28 8.75
N LEU A 223 7.59 -16.21 8.61
CA LEU A 223 6.67 -16.05 9.73
C LEU A 223 6.57 -17.35 10.56
N PRO A 224 6.26 -17.25 11.86
CA PRO A 224 6.06 -18.42 12.70
C PRO A 224 4.79 -19.20 12.31
N LYS A 225 4.70 -20.46 12.79
CA LYS A 225 3.53 -21.31 12.54
C LYS A 225 2.26 -20.80 13.19
N THR A 226 2.41 -20.15 14.32
CA THR A 226 1.29 -19.68 15.15
C THR A 226 1.53 -18.28 15.68
N TYR A 227 0.43 -17.57 15.89
CA TYR A 227 0.40 -16.26 16.53
C TYR A 227 -0.83 -16.17 17.43
N ASN A 228 -0.66 -15.76 18.69
CA ASN A 228 -1.72 -15.70 19.70
C ASN A 228 -2.53 -17.02 19.81
N GLY A 229 -1.82 -18.18 19.80
CA GLY A 229 -2.43 -19.49 19.91
C GLY A 229 -3.20 -19.99 18.68
N ARG A 230 -3.18 -19.26 17.58
CA ARG A 230 -3.85 -19.60 16.31
C ARG A 230 -2.84 -19.84 15.19
N ARG A 231 -3.22 -20.64 14.21
CA ARG A 231 -2.45 -20.81 12.98
C ARG A 231 -2.25 -19.46 12.30
N LEU A 232 -1.00 -19.10 12.02
CA LEU A 232 -0.65 -17.89 11.28
C LEU A 232 -0.76 -18.17 9.77
N GLY A 233 -1.93 -17.89 9.22
CA GLY A 233 -2.24 -18.03 7.81
C GLY A 233 -2.21 -16.68 7.06
N HIS A 234 -2.78 -16.67 5.86
CA HIS A 234 -2.71 -15.56 4.91
C HIS A 234 -3.12 -14.22 5.52
N ASN A 235 -4.39 -14.04 5.84
CA ASN A 235 -4.90 -12.74 6.32
C ASN A 235 -4.41 -12.37 7.74
N TRP A 236 -4.05 -13.37 8.56
CA TRP A 236 -3.56 -13.12 9.92
C TRP A 236 -2.10 -12.67 9.95
N SER A 237 -1.38 -12.87 8.84
CA SER A 237 0.04 -12.53 8.69
C SER A 237 0.32 -11.03 8.89
N ILE A 238 -0.54 -10.15 8.38
CA ILE A 238 -0.33 -8.70 8.49
C ILE A 238 -0.48 -8.19 9.92
N SER A 239 -1.33 -8.82 10.75
CA SER A 239 -1.44 -8.48 12.17
C SER A 239 -0.15 -8.81 12.94
N TRP A 240 0.47 -9.95 12.63
CA TRP A 240 1.76 -10.30 13.22
C TRP A 240 2.86 -9.32 12.81
N VAL A 241 2.90 -8.96 11.52
CA VAL A 241 3.88 -7.99 11.02
C VAL A 241 3.67 -6.62 11.67
N ALA A 242 2.44 -6.16 11.82
CA ALA A 242 2.13 -4.91 12.50
C ALA A 242 2.70 -4.88 13.94
N ASP A 243 2.60 -5.99 14.68
CA ASP A 243 3.20 -6.09 16.02
C ASP A 243 4.74 -6.04 16.01
N GLN A 244 5.39 -6.50 14.94
CA GLN A 244 6.85 -6.36 14.82
C GLN A 244 7.28 -4.91 14.53
N LEU A 245 6.40 -4.13 13.89
CA LEU A 245 6.66 -2.73 13.49
C LEU A 245 6.27 -1.71 14.56
N LYS A 246 5.44 -2.09 15.52
CA LYS A 246 4.96 -1.23 16.62
C LYS A 246 6.06 -0.74 17.57
N LYS A 247 7.29 -1.17 17.42
CA LYS A 247 8.42 -0.93 18.36
C LYS A 247 8.93 0.50 18.32
#